data_c09beac3dad0301ebb6a57bc4d2e1e48
#
_entry.id   c09beac3dad0301ebb6a57bc4d2e1e48
#
_cell.length_a   1.000
_cell.length_b   1.000
_cell.length_c   1.000
_cell.angle_alpha   90.00
_cell.angle_beta   90.00
_cell.angle_gamma   90.00
#
_symmetry.space_group_name_H-M   'P 1'
#
loop_
_entity.id
_entity.type
_entity.pdbx_description
1 polymer ?
#
loop_
_entity_poly.entity_id
_entity_poly.type
_entity_poly.pdbx_seq_one_letter_code
_entity_poly.pdbx_strand_id
1 'polypeptide(L)'
;SFRQVFGSISIFNALLGDPAQKALWPQQDCTDGIWEAGYCIGKHWWNHGFATEALKAAVNYWFENTDGGWLTCCHAKENPASGRVMEKAGFLYHHDAIDHKFDGTPVECRSYLLTRERYNRKDLP
;
A
#
# COMPACT_ATOMS: atom_id res chain seq x y z
N SER A 1 -19.99 6.35 24.72
CA SER A 1 -19.97 5.17 23.89
C SER A 1 -18.59 4.51 23.92
N PHE A 2 -18.60 3.23 23.84
CA PHE A 2 -17.38 2.46 23.83
C PHE A 2 -16.83 2.35 22.40
N ARG A 3 -15.55 2.70 22.24
CA ARG A 3 -14.87 2.55 20.97
C ARG A 3 -13.66 1.65 21.15
N GLN A 4 -13.48 0.77 20.20
CA GLN A 4 -12.30 -0.09 20.15
C GLN A 4 -11.53 0.19 18.88
N VAL A 5 -10.26 0.58 19.03
CA VAL A 5 -9.36 0.80 17.90
C VAL A 5 -8.57 -0.47 17.66
N PHE A 6 -8.79 -1.12 16.53
CA PHE A 6 -8.08 -2.35 16.19
C PHE A 6 -7.00 -2.15 15.13
N GLY A 7 -6.86 -0.95 14.59
CA GLY A 7 -5.82 -0.66 13.63
C GLY A 7 -5.95 0.71 13.02
N SER A 8 -5.06 1.02 12.11
CA SER A 8 -5.05 2.28 11.38
C SER A 8 -4.64 2.04 9.94
N ILE A 9 -5.07 2.94 9.06
CA ILE A 9 -4.65 2.95 7.68
C ILE A 9 -4.42 4.39 7.26
N SER A 10 -3.42 4.62 6.44
CA SER A 10 -3.10 5.95 5.93
C SER A 10 -2.58 5.87 4.50
N ILE A 11 -2.77 6.95 3.76
CA ILE A 11 -2.16 7.11 2.45
C ILE A 11 -1.32 8.37 2.53
N PHE A 12 -0.03 8.26 2.21
CA PHE A 12 0.92 9.33 2.40
C PHE A 12 1.89 9.39 1.23
N ASN A 13 2.50 10.58 1.05
CA ASN A 13 3.54 10.78 0.04
C ASN A 13 4.87 10.29 0.64
N ALA A 14 5.28 9.10 0.23
CA ALA A 14 6.38 8.40 0.89
C ALA A 14 7.74 9.05 0.65
N LEU A 15 8.01 9.48 -0.58
CA LEU A 15 9.37 9.89 -0.95
C LEU A 15 9.35 11.01 -1.97
N LEU A 16 8.95 12.17 -1.53
CA LEU A 16 8.90 13.34 -2.38
C LEU A 16 10.33 13.75 -2.81
N GLY A 17 10.59 13.63 -4.10
CA GLY A 17 11.82 14.13 -4.67
C GLY A 17 13.05 13.22 -4.62
N ASP A 18 12.95 12.00 -4.07
CA ASP A 18 14.08 11.07 -4.03
C ASP A 18 14.28 10.38 -5.38
N PRO A 19 15.40 10.68 -6.10
CA PRO A 19 15.64 10.07 -7.41
C PRO A 19 15.81 8.57 -7.38
N ALA A 20 16.36 8.02 -6.29
CA ALA A 20 16.56 6.58 -6.15
C ALA A 20 15.23 5.85 -6.10
N GLN A 21 14.26 6.43 -5.42
CA GLN A 21 12.92 5.83 -5.33
C GLN A 21 12.17 5.97 -6.65
N LYS A 22 12.28 7.10 -7.31
CA LYS A 22 11.65 7.31 -8.62
C LYS A 22 12.17 6.31 -9.65
N ALA A 23 13.43 5.92 -9.57
CA ALA A 23 14.04 4.96 -10.49
C ALA A 23 13.42 3.57 -10.37
N LEU A 24 12.80 3.23 -9.25
CA LEU A 24 12.10 1.95 -9.05
C LEU A 24 10.76 1.89 -9.78
N TRP A 25 10.26 3.04 -10.24
CA TRP A 25 8.95 3.17 -10.90
C TRP A 25 9.10 3.82 -12.28
N PRO A 26 9.86 3.20 -13.21
CA PRO A 26 10.23 3.86 -14.47
C PRO A 26 9.05 4.16 -15.40
N GLN A 27 7.96 3.42 -15.24
CA GLN A 27 6.78 3.58 -16.10
C GLN A 27 5.69 4.43 -15.46
N GLN A 28 5.94 4.99 -14.27
CA GLN A 28 4.96 5.76 -13.54
C GLN A 28 5.34 7.23 -13.47
N ASP A 29 4.32 8.08 -13.44
CA ASP A 29 4.51 9.51 -13.26
C ASP A 29 4.72 9.80 -11.77
N CYS A 30 5.94 10.22 -11.42
CA CYS A 30 6.31 10.56 -10.05
C CYS A 30 6.37 12.06 -9.82
N THR A 31 5.77 12.87 -10.70
CA THR A 31 5.83 14.34 -10.62
C THR A 31 5.31 14.84 -9.27
N ASP A 32 4.20 14.28 -8.80
CA ASP A 32 3.58 14.66 -7.53
C ASP A 32 4.04 13.79 -6.36
N GLY A 33 5.12 13.02 -6.55
CA GLY A 33 5.65 12.13 -5.53
C GLY A 33 5.17 10.69 -5.70
N ILE A 34 5.41 9.90 -4.66
CA ILE A 34 5.03 8.49 -4.62
C ILE A 34 4.05 8.31 -3.46
N TRP A 35 2.80 8.03 -3.79
CA TRP A 35 1.75 7.87 -2.78
C TRP A 35 1.64 6.41 -2.36
N GLU A 36 1.76 6.18 -1.09
CA GLU A 36 1.80 4.83 -0.52
C GLU A 36 0.69 4.63 0.49
N ALA A 37 0.03 3.48 0.40
CA ALA A 37 -0.93 3.06 1.41
C ALA A 37 -0.19 2.23 2.46
N GLY A 38 -0.34 2.61 3.73
CA GLY A 38 0.20 1.86 4.85
C GLY A 38 -0.89 1.50 5.83
N TYR A 39 -0.80 0.34 6.45
CA TYR A 39 -1.78 -0.05 7.44
C TYR A 39 -1.14 -0.88 8.55
N CYS A 40 -1.77 -0.82 9.71
CA CYS A 40 -1.37 -1.58 10.88
C CYS A 40 -2.64 -2.09 11.57
N ILE A 41 -2.78 -3.39 11.65
CA ILE A 41 -3.91 -4.03 12.32
C ILE A 41 -3.38 -4.80 13.52
N GLY A 42 -3.94 -4.55 14.69
CA GLY A 42 -3.54 -5.23 15.90
C GLY A 42 -3.65 -6.75 15.75
N LYS A 43 -2.68 -7.47 16.31
CA LYS A 43 -2.58 -8.92 16.15
C LYS A 43 -3.86 -9.66 16.54
N HIS A 44 -4.54 -9.15 17.53
CA HIS A 44 -5.83 -9.70 18.01
C HIS A 44 -6.90 -9.73 16.90
N TRP A 45 -6.78 -8.85 15.90
CA TRP A 45 -7.77 -8.68 14.84
C TRP A 45 -7.35 -9.33 13.52
N TRP A 46 -6.26 -10.08 13.52
CA TRP A 46 -5.79 -10.77 12.31
C TRP A 46 -6.80 -11.85 11.90
N ASN A 47 -6.86 -12.12 10.60
CA ASN A 47 -7.72 -13.15 10.00
C ASN A 47 -9.21 -12.88 10.11
N HIS A 48 -9.59 -11.62 10.34
CA HIS A 48 -11.00 -11.22 10.38
C HIS A 48 -11.44 -10.45 9.12
N GLY A 49 -10.56 -10.33 8.13
CA GLY A 49 -10.87 -9.57 6.91
C GLY A 49 -10.81 -8.05 7.09
N PHE A 50 -10.54 -7.54 8.28
CA PHE A 50 -10.54 -6.11 8.54
C PHE A 50 -9.47 -5.36 7.75
N ALA A 51 -8.27 -5.94 7.60
CA ALA A 51 -7.20 -5.31 6.83
C ALA A 51 -7.60 -5.13 5.37
N THR A 52 -8.19 -6.16 4.77
CA THR A 52 -8.64 -6.12 3.38
C THR A 52 -9.74 -5.08 3.20
N GLU A 53 -10.73 -5.06 4.07
CA GLU A 53 -11.81 -4.08 4.00
C GLU A 53 -11.32 -2.66 4.18
N ALA A 54 -10.42 -2.45 5.16
CA ALA A 54 -9.86 -1.12 5.43
C ALA A 54 -9.02 -0.64 4.26
N LEU A 55 -8.20 -1.50 3.67
CA LEU A 55 -7.37 -1.13 2.53
C LEU A 55 -8.24 -0.80 1.31
N LYS A 56 -9.25 -1.62 1.03
CA LYS A 56 -10.20 -1.33 -0.07
C LYS A 56 -10.90 0.01 0.12
N ALA A 57 -11.33 0.30 1.33
CA ALA A 57 -12.03 1.55 1.63
C ALA A 57 -11.11 2.76 1.45
N ALA A 58 -9.86 2.66 1.91
CA ALA A 58 -8.89 3.75 1.78
C ALA A 58 -8.51 3.98 0.32
N VAL A 59 -8.30 2.92 -0.44
CA VAL A 59 -7.99 2.99 -1.88
C VAL A 59 -9.15 3.65 -2.63
N ASN A 60 -10.37 3.21 -2.34
CA ASN A 60 -11.57 3.77 -2.93
C ASN A 60 -11.67 5.27 -2.66
N TYR A 61 -11.52 5.66 -1.40
CA TYR A 61 -11.57 7.06 -1.00
C TYR A 61 -10.53 7.89 -1.75
N TRP A 62 -9.30 7.39 -1.85
CA TRP A 62 -8.21 8.13 -2.49
C TRP A 62 -8.47 8.34 -3.98
N PHE A 63 -8.85 7.28 -4.70
CA PHE A 63 -9.12 7.40 -6.14
C PHE A 63 -10.37 8.22 -6.43
N GLU A 64 -11.37 8.20 -5.54
CA GLU A 64 -12.61 8.97 -5.73
C GLU A 64 -12.43 10.46 -5.39
N ASN A 65 -11.46 10.81 -4.55
CA ASN A 65 -11.30 12.17 -4.04
C ASN A 65 -10.02 12.88 -4.51
N THR A 66 -9.18 12.22 -5.31
CA THR A 66 -7.97 12.83 -5.87
C THR A 66 -7.85 12.48 -7.34
N ASP A 67 -6.94 13.17 -8.03
CA ASP A 67 -6.61 12.89 -9.43
C ASP A 67 -5.38 12.01 -9.59
N GLY A 68 -4.91 11.39 -8.52
CA GLY A 68 -3.72 10.57 -8.54
C GLY A 68 -3.82 9.41 -9.51
N GLY A 69 -2.71 9.10 -10.17
CA GLY A 69 -2.69 8.08 -11.22
C GLY A 69 -2.40 6.67 -10.73
N TRP A 70 -1.80 6.54 -9.55
CA TRP A 70 -1.39 5.24 -9.03
C TRP A 70 -1.06 5.31 -7.55
N LEU A 71 -1.17 4.14 -6.90
CA LEU A 71 -0.78 3.95 -5.51
C LEU A 71 0.20 2.79 -5.42
N THR A 72 1.11 2.85 -4.46
CA THR A 72 1.95 1.73 -4.10
C THR A 72 1.64 1.25 -2.68
N CYS A 73 2.08 0.05 -2.38
CA CYS A 73 1.93 -0.56 -1.07
C CYS A 73 3.03 -1.60 -0.95
N CYS A 74 3.55 -1.85 0.24
CA CYS A 74 4.60 -2.86 0.40
C CYS A 74 4.41 -3.66 1.69
N HIS A 75 5.01 -4.85 1.72
CA HIS A 75 5.04 -5.67 2.92
C HIS A 75 6.38 -6.38 3.03
N ALA A 76 6.76 -6.75 4.24
CA ALA A 76 7.93 -7.58 4.47
C ALA A 76 7.71 -8.98 3.90
N LYS A 77 8.72 -9.56 3.29
CA LYS A 77 8.63 -10.93 2.74
C LYS A 77 8.27 -11.96 3.80
N GLU A 78 8.65 -11.71 5.03
CA GLU A 78 8.31 -12.59 6.16
C GLU A 78 6.83 -12.53 6.55
N ASN A 79 6.06 -11.62 5.94
CA ASN A 79 4.63 -11.47 6.22
C ASN A 79 3.80 -11.66 4.94
N PRO A 80 3.67 -12.89 4.45
CA PRO A 80 2.93 -13.15 3.20
C PRO A 80 1.42 -12.88 3.32
N ALA A 81 0.87 -12.90 4.51
CA ALA A 81 -0.55 -12.58 4.71
C ALA A 81 -0.86 -11.15 4.28
N SER A 82 0.08 -10.22 4.51
CA SER A 82 -0.06 -8.84 4.09
C SER A 82 -0.11 -8.73 2.56
N GLY A 83 0.70 -9.53 1.86
CA GLY A 83 0.66 -9.60 0.40
C GLY A 83 -0.70 -10.04 -0.13
N ARG A 84 -1.31 -11.02 0.52
CA ARG A 84 -2.66 -11.48 0.15
C ARG A 84 -3.71 -10.38 0.32
N VAL A 85 -3.59 -9.59 1.37
CA VAL A 85 -4.47 -8.44 1.59
C VAL A 85 -4.33 -7.43 0.45
N MET A 86 -3.11 -7.13 0.04
CA MET A 86 -2.84 -6.20 -1.05
C MET A 86 -3.42 -6.70 -2.37
N GLU A 87 -3.24 -7.98 -2.67
CA GLU A 87 -3.78 -8.59 -3.88
C GLU A 87 -5.31 -8.54 -3.91
N LYS A 88 -5.94 -8.82 -2.78
CA LYS A 88 -7.41 -8.73 -2.67
C LYS A 88 -7.92 -7.31 -2.83
N ALA A 89 -7.12 -6.31 -2.49
CA ALA A 89 -7.48 -4.91 -2.70
C ALA A 89 -7.21 -4.45 -4.13
N GLY A 90 -6.64 -5.30 -4.98
CA GLY A 90 -6.43 -5.01 -6.38
C GLY A 90 -5.00 -4.69 -6.78
N PHE A 91 -4.09 -4.62 -5.83
CA PHE A 91 -2.69 -4.33 -6.12
C PHE A 91 -2.01 -5.53 -6.80
N LEU A 92 -1.08 -5.23 -7.70
CA LEU A 92 -0.25 -6.24 -8.36
C LEU A 92 1.19 -6.10 -7.89
N TYR A 93 1.85 -7.23 -7.70
CA TYR A 93 3.28 -7.25 -7.39
C TYR A 93 4.07 -6.52 -8.48
N HIS A 94 5.01 -5.68 -8.08
CA HIS A 94 5.83 -4.90 -9.01
C HIS A 94 7.31 -5.24 -8.90
N HIS A 95 7.89 -5.16 -7.71
CA HIS A 95 9.32 -5.45 -7.53
C HIS A 95 9.65 -5.73 -6.07
N ASP A 96 10.82 -6.35 -5.86
CA ASP A 96 11.38 -6.51 -4.51
C ASP A 96 12.19 -5.26 -4.17
N ALA A 97 12.18 -4.91 -2.89
CA ALA A 97 12.92 -3.76 -2.38
C ALA A 97 13.48 -4.08 -1.00
N ILE A 98 14.39 -3.24 -0.53
CA ILE A 98 14.92 -3.34 0.82
C ILE A 98 14.57 -2.06 1.55
N ASP A 99 13.87 -2.21 2.69
CA ASP A 99 13.58 -1.13 3.60
C ASP A 99 14.45 -1.27 4.84
N HIS A 100 14.39 -0.31 5.75
CA HIS A 100 15.20 -0.32 6.96
C HIS A 100 14.32 -0.01 8.17
N LYS A 101 14.55 -0.75 9.26
CA LYS A 101 13.94 -0.45 10.56
C LYS A 101 14.57 0.80 11.16
N PHE A 102 14.00 1.31 12.26
CA PHE A 102 14.54 2.47 12.95
C PHE A 102 15.99 2.30 13.38
N ASP A 103 16.41 1.07 13.68
CA ASP A 103 17.78 0.77 14.09
C ASP A 103 18.71 0.55 12.90
N GLY A 104 18.24 0.71 11.68
CA GLY A 104 19.02 0.50 10.47
C GLY A 104 19.02 -0.92 9.93
N THR A 105 18.37 -1.87 10.59
CA THR A 105 18.32 -3.27 10.15
C THR A 105 17.59 -3.36 8.81
N PRO A 106 18.20 -3.98 7.77
CA PRO A 106 17.55 -4.15 6.48
C PRO A 106 16.40 -5.16 6.56
N VAL A 107 15.31 -4.87 5.84
CA VAL A 107 14.15 -5.75 5.74
C VAL A 107 13.83 -5.94 4.27
N GLU A 108 13.83 -7.18 3.82
CA GLU A 108 13.42 -7.50 2.45
C GLU A 108 11.91 -7.34 2.33
N CYS A 109 11.49 -6.58 1.32
CA CYS A 109 10.09 -6.25 1.11
C CYS A 109 9.67 -6.53 -0.33
N ARG A 110 8.35 -6.65 -0.53
CA ARG A 110 7.74 -6.70 -1.85
C ARG A 110 6.87 -5.46 -2.03
N SER A 111 7.07 -4.77 -3.16
CA SER A 111 6.31 -3.58 -3.50
C SER A 111 5.26 -3.90 -4.55
N TYR A 112 4.08 -3.33 -4.37
CA TYR A 112 2.90 -3.57 -5.19
C TYR A 112 2.42 -2.26 -5.79
N LEU A 113 1.67 -2.36 -6.88
CA LEU A 113 1.18 -1.22 -7.64
C LEU A 113 -0.30 -1.39 -7.96
N LEU A 114 -1.06 -0.31 -7.77
CA LEU A 114 -2.42 -0.22 -8.28
C LEU A 114 -2.56 1.07 -9.08
N THR A 115 -2.78 0.96 -10.38
CA THR A 115 -3.00 2.11 -11.25
C THR A 115 -4.48 2.51 -11.26
N ARG A 116 -4.73 3.80 -11.58
CA ARG A 116 -6.11 4.28 -11.74
C ARG A 116 -6.84 3.52 -12.83
N GLU A 117 -6.16 3.19 -13.90
CA GLU A 117 -6.74 2.43 -15.00
C GLU A 117 -7.28 1.08 -14.51
N ARG A 118 -6.48 0.35 -13.74
CA ARG A 118 -6.90 -0.94 -13.17
C ARG A 118 -8.04 -0.75 -12.17
N TYR A 119 -7.95 0.27 -11.32
CA TYR A 119 -9.00 0.60 -10.36
C TYR A 119 -10.33 0.87 -11.08
N ASN A 120 -10.28 1.65 -12.16
CA ASN A 120 -11.48 2.05 -12.89
C ASN A 120 -12.18 0.89 -13.63
N ARG A 121 -11.47 -0.19 -13.90
CA ARG A 121 -12.08 -1.37 -14.55
C ARG A 121 -13.13 -2.03 -13.68
N LYS A 122 -13.00 -1.91 -12.36
CA LYS A 122 -13.93 -2.49 -11.37
C LYS A 122 -14.15 -3.99 -11.52
N ASP A 123 -13.22 -4.67 -12.17
CA ASP A 123 -13.18 -6.13 -12.26
C ASP A 123 -12.16 -6.72 -11.29
N LEU A 124 -11.83 -5.95 -10.26
CA LEU A 124 -10.87 -6.34 -9.24
C LEU A 124 -11.49 -7.37 -8.30
N PRO A 125 -10.71 -8.35 -7.86
CA PRO A 125 -11.20 -9.37 -6.94
C PRO A 125 -11.67 -8.80 -5.61
#